data_be949fa88d5bb92fa8a93d10f5d5988a
#
_entry.id   be949fa88d5bb92fa8a93d10f5d5988a
#
_cell.length_a   1.000
_cell.length_b   1.000
_cell.length_c   1.000
_cell.angle_alpha   90.00
_cell.angle_beta   90.00
_cell.angle_gamma   90.00
#
_symmetry.space_group_name_H-M   'P 1'
#
loop_
_entity.id
_entity.type
_entity.pdbx_description
1 polymer ?
#
loop_
_entity_poly.entity_id
_entity_poly.type
_entity_poly.pdbx_seq_one_letter_code
_entity_poly.pdbx_strand_id
1 'polypeptide(L)'
;MQLDSTKFIATGLTYDDVLLVPAYSEILPRDVNTATFLTKKIKLNVPLISAAMDTVTEAELAIAIAQNGGIGMLHKNMTIDRQAEEVKKVKRSESGMIQDPVTLLETAVVADAFKIMKEHKIGGIPVVSSDNKLVGIITNRDLRFQKDMARPIAEVMTKENLITAPEGTNLIQAEEILQNYKIEKLPVVSKDGYLSGLITFKDISKVKNYPAACKDDRGRLRVGAAVGVTADTLQRVDALVHAGVDVITIDTAHGHSKGVVDKLKEVKAKYPDLQVIVGNIATGAAAKFLADAGADAVKVGIGPGSICTTRIIAGVGVPQLYAVYECAKALKGTGVPVIADGGIKHTGDIAKAIASGASTVMAGSLFAGVEESPGETIIYEGRKFKSYRGMGSIEAMEQGSKDRYFQDVEDDIKKLVPEGIVGRVPFKGTLAEVMYQYIGGLRASMGYCGAASIEALQEAQFVQITAAGMRESHPHDITITKEAPNYTR
;
A
#
# COMPACT_ATOMS: atom_id res chain seq x y z
N MET A 1 -12.13 15.18 -42.86
CA MET A 1 -10.92 14.36 -43.14
C MET A 1 -11.16 13.04 -42.41
N GLN A 2 -11.34 11.96 -43.14
CA GLN A 2 -11.50 10.65 -42.54
C GLN A 2 -10.10 10.18 -42.09
N LEU A 3 -9.89 10.01 -40.78
CA LEU A 3 -8.59 9.58 -40.25
C LEU A 3 -8.35 8.12 -40.65
N ASP A 4 -7.12 7.80 -41.05
CA ASP A 4 -6.71 6.44 -41.36
C ASP A 4 -6.81 5.57 -40.09
N SER A 5 -7.73 4.60 -40.05
CA SER A 5 -7.98 3.73 -38.91
C SER A 5 -6.81 2.82 -38.52
N THR A 6 -5.82 2.64 -39.41
CA THR A 6 -4.61 1.89 -39.12
C THR A 6 -3.63 2.72 -38.29
N LYS A 7 -3.66 4.03 -38.41
CA LYS A 7 -2.80 4.98 -37.69
C LYS A 7 -3.49 5.65 -36.51
N PHE A 8 -4.79 5.90 -36.60
CA PHE A 8 -5.60 6.53 -35.54
C PHE A 8 -6.56 5.47 -34.99
N ILE A 9 -6.17 4.82 -33.89
CA ILE A 9 -6.88 3.64 -33.34
C ILE A 9 -8.20 4.00 -32.66
N ALA A 10 -8.33 5.17 -32.03
CA ALA A 10 -9.54 5.61 -31.34
C ALA A 10 -9.46 7.07 -30.90
N THR A 11 -10.59 7.59 -30.39
CA THR A 11 -10.65 8.77 -29.55
C THR A 11 -10.49 8.33 -28.10
N GLY A 12 -9.37 8.68 -27.47
CA GLY A 12 -9.10 8.36 -26.08
C GLY A 12 -9.86 9.31 -25.12
N LEU A 13 -10.51 8.75 -24.09
CA LEU A 13 -11.22 9.49 -23.06
C LEU A 13 -10.48 9.46 -21.73
N THR A 14 -10.55 10.56 -20.99
CA THR A 14 -10.10 10.69 -19.59
C THR A 14 -11.29 10.56 -18.64
N TYR A 15 -11.06 10.59 -17.32
CA TYR A 15 -12.13 10.60 -16.33
C TYR A 15 -12.98 11.89 -16.41
N ASP A 16 -12.42 12.99 -16.91
CA ASP A 16 -13.15 14.26 -17.08
C ASP A 16 -14.15 14.24 -18.24
N ASP A 17 -14.01 13.30 -19.17
CA ASP A 17 -14.84 13.23 -20.38
C ASP A 17 -16.13 12.42 -20.19
N VAL A 18 -16.34 11.83 -19.03
CA VAL A 18 -17.47 10.94 -18.76
C VAL A 18 -18.08 11.13 -17.38
N LEU A 19 -19.37 10.75 -17.25
CA LEU A 19 -20.03 10.52 -15.96
C LEU A 19 -20.63 9.11 -15.96
N LEU A 20 -20.76 8.52 -14.76
CA LEU A 20 -21.52 7.28 -14.57
C LEU A 20 -23.03 7.57 -14.67
N VAL A 21 -23.75 6.71 -15.38
CA VAL A 21 -25.21 6.80 -15.50
C VAL A 21 -25.85 6.19 -14.26
N PRO A 22 -26.72 6.91 -13.53
CA PRO A 22 -27.46 6.33 -12.41
C PRO A 22 -28.36 5.18 -12.89
N ALA A 23 -28.49 4.15 -12.07
CA ALA A 23 -29.32 2.99 -12.36
C ALA A 23 -30.27 2.69 -11.20
N TYR A 24 -31.26 1.80 -11.44
CA TYR A 24 -32.13 1.31 -10.38
C TYR A 24 -31.28 0.65 -9.27
N SER A 25 -31.54 1.00 -8.01
CA SER A 25 -30.77 0.54 -6.87
C SER A 25 -31.67 0.03 -5.75
N GLU A 26 -31.38 -1.18 -5.30
CA GLU A 26 -31.96 -1.79 -4.09
C GLU A 26 -30.95 -1.81 -2.93
N ILE A 27 -29.74 -1.22 -3.11
CA ILE A 27 -28.69 -1.24 -2.12
C ILE A 27 -28.36 0.18 -1.61
N LEU A 28 -28.16 0.29 -0.31
CA LEU A 28 -27.72 1.55 0.29
C LEU A 28 -26.17 1.64 0.29
N PRO A 29 -25.61 2.85 0.21
CA PRO A 29 -24.14 3.05 0.21
C PRO A 29 -23.42 2.37 1.38
N ARG A 30 -24.06 2.23 2.55
CA ARG A 30 -23.49 1.58 3.74
C ARG A 30 -23.38 0.05 3.61
N ASP A 31 -24.20 -0.55 2.74
CA ASP A 31 -24.36 -2.00 2.64
C ASP A 31 -23.56 -2.60 1.46
N VAL A 32 -22.94 -1.75 0.62
CA VAL A 32 -22.12 -2.21 -0.52
C VAL A 32 -20.81 -2.83 -0.05
N ASN A 33 -20.33 -3.83 -0.78
CA ASN A 33 -19.06 -4.50 -0.56
C ASN A 33 -17.98 -3.90 -1.45
N THR A 34 -16.95 -3.26 -0.83
CA THR A 34 -15.82 -2.64 -1.54
C THR A 34 -14.62 -3.57 -1.71
N ALA A 35 -14.71 -4.82 -1.24
CA ALA A 35 -13.62 -5.78 -1.35
C ALA A 35 -13.39 -6.20 -2.80
N THR A 36 -12.13 -6.39 -3.18
CA THR A 36 -11.71 -6.69 -4.55
C THR A 36 -10.38 -7.41 -4.59
N PHE A 37 -9.96 -7.88 -5.77
CA PHE A 37 -8.67 -8.53 -5.97
C PHE A 37 -7.60 -7.53 -6.44
N LEU A 38 -6.46 -7.50 -5.72
CA LEU A 38 -5.23 -6.82 -6.14
C LEU A 38 -4.47 -7.63 -7.18
N THR A 39 -4.34 -8.92 -6.92
CA THR A 39 -3.70 -9.92 -7.78
C THR A 39 -4.59 -11.15 -7.85
N LYS A 40 -4.18 -12.17 -8.60
CA LYS A 40 -4.90 -13.46 -8.67
C LYS A 40 -5.19 -14.08 -7.29
N LYS A 41 -4.34 -13.83 -6.28
CA LYS A 41 -4.45 -14.46 -4.95
C LYS A 41 -4.67 -13.47 -3.80
N ILE A 42 -4.32 -12.19 -3.97
CA ILE A 42 -4.40 -11.19 -2.91
C ILE A 42 -5.69 -10.40 -3.04
N LYS A 43 -6.51 -10.43 -1.99
CA LYS A 43 -7.73 -9.64 -1.84
C LYS A 43 -7.48 -8.43 -0.94
N LEU A 44 -8.04 -7.28 -1.31
CA LEU A 44 -8.13 -6.07 -0.49
C LEU A 44 -9.57 -5.86 -0.02
N ASN A 45 -9.75 -5.21 1.12
CA ASN A 45 -11.07 -4.84 1.62
C ASN A 45 -11.57 -3.51 1.03
N VAL A 46 -10.62 -2.69 0.50
CA VAL A 46 -10.89 -1.42 -0.17
C VAL A 46 -9.99 -1.34 -1.41
N PRO A 47 -10.50 -0.90 -2.58
CA PRO A 47 -9.78 -0.93 -3.85
C PRO A 47 -8.71 0.16 -4.00
N LEU A 48 -8.02 0.55 -2.93
CA LEU A 48 -7.09 1.66 -2.93
C LEU A 48 -5.66 1.23 -2.60
N ILE A 49 -4.71 1.75 -3.39
CA ILE A 49 -3.28 1.46 -3.29
C ILE A 49 -2.52 2.79 -3.25
N SER A 50 -1.58 2.95 -2.30
CA SER A 50 -0.66 4.09 -2.36
C SER A 50 0.54 3.78 -3.26
N ALA A 51 0.90 4.77 -4.10
CA ALA A 51 1.91 4.62 -5.14
C ALA A 51 3.33 4.49 -4.58
N ALA A 52 4.16 3.71 -5.27
CA ALA A 52 5.57 3.48 -4.94
C ALA A 52 6.45 4.70 -5.29
N MET A 53 6.23 5.81 -4.60
CA MET A 53 6.93 7.08 -4.80
C MET A 53 7.58 7.55 -3.50
N ASP A 54 8.77 8.11 -3.60
CA ASP A 54 9.61 8.46 -2.44
C ASP A 54 9.09 9.63 -1.59
N THR A 55 8.07 10.34 -2.06
CA THR A 55 7.31 11.33 -1.30
C THR A 55 5.90 10.86 -0.94
N VAL A 56 5.57 9.57 -1.15
CA VAL A 56 4.23 9.01 -0.89
C VAL A 56 4.28 7.85 0.08
N THR A 57 4.99 6.76 -0.24
CA THR A 57 4.84 5.50 0.51
C THR A 57 6.14 4.99 1.11
N GLU A 58 6.30 5.17 2.40
CA GLU A 58 7.18 4.42 3.30
C GLU A 58 6.33 3.66 4.34
N ALA A 59 6.96 3.06 5.35
CA ALA A 59 6.26 2.17 6.29
C ALA A 59 5.06 2.82 6.99
N GLU A 60 5.15 4.09 7.39
CA GLU A 60 4.06 4.78 8.11
C GLU A 60 2.79 4.84 7.27
N LEU A 61 2.88 5.30 6.01
CA LEU A 61 1.72 5.31 5.12
C LEU A 61 1.28 3.90 4.75
N ALA A 62 2.21 2.96 4.53
CA ALA A 62 1.87 1.57 4.21
C ALA A 62 1.09 0.89 5.35
N ILE A 63 1.42 1.18 6.61
CA ILE A 63 0.68 0.73 7.79
C ILE A 63 -0.72 1.35 7.78
N ALA A 64 -0.81 2.68 7.68
CA ALA A 64 -2.07 3.39 7.77
C ALA A 64 -3.06 2.96 6.66
N ILE A 65 -2.61 2.80 5.41
CA ILE A 65 -3.49 2.37 4.32
C ILE A 65 -3.93 0.91 4.47
N ALA A 66 -3.05 0.01 4.95
CA ALA A 66 -3.41 -1.38 5.21
C ALA A 66 -4.42 -1.50 6.35
N GLN A 67 -4.29 -0.69 7.42
CA GLN A 67 -5.28 -0.59 8.50
C GLN A 67 -6.65 -0.15 8.01
N ASN A 68 -6.71 0.68 6.97
CA ASN A 68 -7.94 1.14 6.33
C ASN A 68 -8.41 0.25 5.17
N GLY A 69 -7.86 -0.94 5.01
CA GLY A 69 -8.33 -1.98 4.07
C GLY A 69 -7.69 -1.98 2.69
N GLY A 70 -6.80 -1.03 2.39
CA GLY A 70 -6.01 -0.96 1.16
C GLY A 70 -4.64 -1.62 1.30
N ILE A 71 -3.67 -1.19 0.47
CA ILE A 71 -2.28 -1.65 0.54
C ILE A 71 -1.31 -0.54 0.11
N GLY A 72 -0.15 -0.43 0.78
CA GLY A 72 0.92 0.46 0.39
C GLY A 72 1.99 -0.26 -0.44
N MET A 73 2.48 0.43 -1.51
CA MET A 73 3.63 -0.03 -2.29
C MET A 73 4.85 0.78 -1.90
N LEU A 74 5.79 0.15 -1.19
CA LEU A 74 7.05 0.79 -0.78
C LEU A 74 7.91 1.10 -2.00
N HIS A 75 8.45 2.33 -2.07
CA HIS A 75 9.31 2.74 -3.17
C HIS A 75 10.71 2.11 -3.09
N LYS A 76 11.43 2.11 -4.23
CA LYS A 76 12.79 1.54 -4.34
C LYS A 76 13.93 2.55 -4.24
N ASN A 77 13.64 3.86 -4.12
CA ASN A 77 14.67 4.91 -3.97
C ASN A 77 15.32 4.86 -2.58
N MET A 78 15.87 3.71 -2.25
CA MET A 78 16.59 3.42 -1.02
C MET A 78 17.42 2.15 -1.19
N THR A 79 18.35 1.90 -0.27
CA THR A 79 19.14 0.66 -0.27
C THR A 79 18.24 -0.57 -0.10
N ILE A 80 18.74 -1.73 -0.54
CA ILE A 80 18.04 -3.02 -0.41
C ILE A 80 17.67 -3.29 1.07
N ASP A 81 18.63 -3.10 1.97
CA ASP A 81 18.44 -3.34 3.41
C ASP A 81 17.40 -2.39 4.02
N ARG A 82 17.43 -1.10 3.63
CA ARG A 82 16.42 -0.14 4.10
C ARG A 82 15.03 -0.51 3.63
N GLN A 83 14.85 -0.90 2.35
CA GLN A 83 13.53 -1.30 1.84
C GLN A 83 13.02 -2.57 2.53
N ALA A 84 13.89 -3.55 2.78
CA ALA A 84 13.55 -4.74 3.55
C ALA A 84 13.16 -4.41 5.00
N GLU A 85 13.85 -3.44 5.63
CA GLU A 85 13.48 -2.98 6.99
C GLU A 85 12.13 -2.25 7.00
N GLU A 86 11.80 -1.45 5.96
CA GLU A 86 10.47 -0.85 5.82
C GLU A 86 9.38 -1.93 5.73
N VAL A 87 9.59 -3.02 4.98
CA VAL A 87 8.69 -4.18 4.94
C VAL A 87 8.51 -4.77 6.34
N LYS A 88 9.62 -5.02 7.06
CA LYS A 88 9.58 -5.58 8.43
C LYS A 88 8.82 -4.69 9.40
N LYS A 89 8.95 -3.35 9.30
CA LYS A 89 8.19 -2.40 10.12
C LYS A 89 6.70 -2.57 9.92
N VAL A 90 6.23 -2.68 8.65
CA VAL A 90 4.81 -2.93 8.36
C VAL A 90 4.37 -4.27 8.93
N LYS A 91 5.12 -5.35 8.70
CA LYS A 91 4.79 -6.70 9.17
C LYS A 91 4.73 -6.82 10.70
N ARG A 92 5.55 -6.03 11.42
CA ARG A 92 5.57 -5.99 12.89
C ARG A 92 4.53 -5.06 13.49
N SER A 93 3.98 -4.12 12.72
CA SER A 93 3.07 -3.10 13.25
C SER A 93 1.75 -3.68 13.77
N GLU A 94 1.25 -4.71 13.13
CA GLU A 94 0.12 -5.51 13.57
C GLU A 94 0.37 -6.99 13.28
N SER A 95 0.33 -7.78 14.33
CA SER A 95 0.24 -9.23 14.25
C SER A 95 -0.77 -9.68 15.30
N GLY A 96 -1.66 -10.58 14.96
CA GLY A 96 -2.57 -11.16 15.96
C GLY A 96 -1.79 -11.85 17.08
N MET A 97 -0.64 -12.45 16.73
CA MET A 97 0.37 -13.01 17.61
C MET A 97 1.74 -12.71 17.02
N ILE A 98 2.64 -12.17 17.80
CA ILE A 98 4.04 -11.98 17.43
C ILE A 98 4.70 -13.36 17.44
N GLN A 99 4.97 -13.95 16.28
CA GLN A 99 5.49 -15.33 16.14
C GLN A 99 6.98 -15.46 16.49
N ASP A 100 7.75 -14.39 16.42
CA ASP A 100 9.16 -14.35 16.79
C ASP A 100 9.39 -13.12 17.67
N PRO A 101 8.94 -13.18 18.93
CA PRO A 101 9.08 -12.04 19.83
C PRO A 101 10.55 -11.83 20.20
N VAL A 102 10.92 -10.56 20.39
CA VAL A 102 12.22 -10.22 20.97
C VAL A 102 12.29 -10.83 22.36
N THR A 103 13.34 -11.60 22.63
CA THR A 103 13.56 -12.31 23.91
C THR A 103 14.82 -11.84 24.62
N LEU A 104 14.91 -12.14 25.89
CA LEU A 104 16.12 -12.04 26.70
C LEU A 104 16.50 -13.41 27.25
N LEU A 105 17.79 -13.69 27.35
CA LEU A 105 18.24 -14.86 28.10
C LEU A 105 18.12 -14.61 29.61
N GLU A 106 17.83 -15.66 30.38
CA GLU A 106 17.76 -15.57 31.85
C GLU A 106 19.06 -15.09 32.49
N THR A 107 20.21 -15.21 31.80
CA THR A 107 21.52 -14.75 32.23
C THR A 107 21.75 -13.25 32.01
N ALA A 108 20.84 -12.55 31.33
CA ALA A 108 20.93 -11.11 31.05
C ALA A 108 20.76 -10.28 32.33
N VAL A 109 21.11 -8.99 32.23
CA VAL A 109 20.98 -8.02 33.33
C VAL A 109 19.92 -6.95 33.00
N VAL A 110 19.52 -6.18 34.02
CA VAL A 110 18.53 -5.11 33.90
C VAL A 110 18.89 -4.10 32.80
N ALA A 111 20.16 -3.75 32.63
CA ALA A 111 20.62 -2.86 31.57
C ALA A 111 20.25 -3.36 30.16
N ASP A 112 20.36 -4.67 29.91
CA ASP A 112 20.04 -5.27 28.61
C ASP A 112 18.53 -5.15 28.30
N ALA A 113 17.69 -5.35 29.31
CA ALA A 113 16.25 -5.17 29.17
C ALA A 113 15.87 -3.73 28.81
N PHE A 114 16.47 -2.73 29.49
CA PHE A 114 16.23 -1.32 29.14
C PHE A 114 16.71 -0.98 27.73
N LYS A 115 17.86 -1.48 27.33
CA LYS A 115 18.41 -1.26 25.99
C LYS A 115 17.46 -1.82 24.91
N ILE A 116 17.07 -3.09 25.03
CA ILE A 116 16.19 -3.77 24.10
C ILE A 116 14.80 -3.10 24.05
N MET A 117 14.20 -2.78 25.20
CA MET A 117 12.91 -2.09 25.25
C MET A 117 12.96 -0.72 24.56
N LYS A 118 14.05 0.03 24.70
CA LYS A 118 14.24 1.32 24.04
C LYS A 118 14.46 1.17 22.53
N GLU A 119 15.31 0.24 22.10
CA GLU A 119 15.62 -0.01 20.69
C GLU A 119 14.41 -0.48 19.92
N HIS A 120 13.65 -1.42 20.49
CA HIS A 120 12.47 -2.02 19.85
C HIS A 120 11.15 -1.31 20.20
N LYS A 121 11.15 -0.27 21.04
CA LYS A 121 9.97 0.46 21.52
C LYS A 121 8.89 -0.46 22.10
N ILE A 122 9.30 -1.47 22.86
CA ILE A 122 8.43 -2.48 23.49
C ILE A 122 8.40 -2.33 25.01
N GLY A 123 7.28 -2.71 25.64
CA GLY A 123 7.08 -2.56 27.08
C GLY A 123 7.13 -3.89 27.85
N GLY A 124 7.66 -4.95 27.26
CA GLY A 124 7.89 -6.24 27.92
C GLY A 124 8.48 -7.27 26.98
N ILE A 125 9.30 -8.15 27.55
CA ILE A 125 10.14 -9.09 26.82
C ILE A 125 10.00 -10.46 27.49
N PRO A 126 9.61 -11.54 26.78
CA PRO A 126 9.72 -12.89 27.26
C PRO A 126 11.17 -13.24 27.60
N VAL A 127 11.39 -13.87 28.72
CA VAL A 127 12.72 -14.35 29.13
C VAL A 127 12.78 -15.85 28.89
N VAL A 128 13.82 -16.30 28.21
CA VAL A 128 14.00 -17.71 27.80
C VAL A 128 15.31 -18.26 28.30
N SER A 129 15.36 -19.58 28.43
CA SER A 129 16.59 -20.33 28.65
C SER A 129 17.39 -20.44 27.34
N SER A 130 18.60 -20.99 27.40
CA SER A 130 19.47 -21.18 26.24
C SER A 130 18.87 -22.06 25.13
N ASP A 131 17.92 -22.93 25.48
CA ASP A 131 17.20 -23.80 24.57
C ASP A 131 15.81 -23.26 24.16
N ASN A 132 15.57 -21.93 24.34
CA ASN A 132 14.33 -21.21 23.99
C ASN A 132 13.08 -21.65 24.79
N LYS A 133 13.20 -22.27 25.96
CA LYS A 133 12.06 -22.48 26.87
C LYS A 133 11.72 -21.17 27.58
N LEU A 134 10.44 -20.90 27.72
CA LEU A 134 9.96 -19.73 28.46
C LEU A 134 10.22 -19.93 29.96
N VAL A 135 11.00 -19.03 30.58
CA VAL A 135 11.30 -19.07 32.04
C VAL A 135 10.73 -17.88 32.81
N GLY A 136 10.30 -16.84 32.11
CA GLY A 136 9.71 -15.66 32.71
C GLY A 136 9.31 -14.58 31.69
N ILE A 137 8.85 -13.48 32.24
CA ILE A 137 8.61 -12.24 31.46
C ILE A 137 9.10 -11.02 32.24
N ILE A 138 9.72 -10.07 31.57
CA ILE A 138 10.13 -8.79 32.14
C ILE A 138 9.33 -7.66 31.48
N THR A 139 8.74 -6.77 32.26
CA THR A 139 7.89 -5.66 31.77
C THR A 139 8.34 -4.32 32.32
N ASN A 140 7.83 -3.22 31.76
CA ASN A 140 8.05 -1.87 32.30
C ASN A 140 7.63 -1.75 33.78
N ARG A 141 6.67 -2.56 34.25
CA ARG A 141 6.23 -2.58 35.65
C ARG A 141 7.35 -3.11 36.54
N ASP A 142 8.01 -4.19 36.14
CA ASP A 142 9.09 -4.83 36.89
C ASP A 142 10.34 -3.95 36.93
N LEU A 143 10.60 -3.17 35.87
CA LEU A 143 11.77 -2.32 35.72
C LEU A 143 11.61 -0.91 36.32
N ARG A 144 10.37 -0.47 36.60
CA ARG A 144 10.06 0.93 36.96
C ARG A 144 10.90 1.54 38.06
N PHE A 145 11.22 0.75 39.06
CA PHE A 145 11.97 1.19 40.25
C PHE A 145 13.36 0.58 40.38
N GLN A 146 13.83 -0.14 39.36
CA GLN A 146 15.16 -0.73 39.37
C GLN A 146 16.23 0.35 39.18
N LYS A 147 17.18 0.41 40.14
CA LYS A 147 18.31 1.34 40.13
C LYS A 147 19.61 0.62 39.78
N ASP A 148 19.73 -0.64 40.15
CA ASP A 148 20.90 -1.48 39.87
C ASP A 148 20.79 -2.07 38.44
N MET A 149 21.55 -1.53 37.53
CA MET A 149 21.56 -1.95 36.13
C MET A 149 22.30 -3.28 35.91
N ALA A 150 23.15 -3.70 36.83
CA ALA A 150 23.89 -4.96 36.76
C ALA A 150 23.12 -6.13 37.41
N ARG A 151 21.95 -5.87 38.00
CA ARG A 151 21.14 -6.90 38.65
C ARG A 151 20.68 -7.95 37.63
N PRO A 152 20.81 -9.28 37.96
CA PRO A 152 20.34 -10.34 37.09
C PRO A 152 18.84 -10.26 36.81
N ILE A 153 18.43 -10.45 35.55
CA ILE A 153 17.03 -10.44 35.11
C ILE A 153 16.20 -11.50 35.84
N ALA A 154 16.77 -12.66 36.09
CA ALA A 154 16.15 -13.78 36.83
C ALA A 154 15.64 -13.44 38.24
N GLU A 155 16.18 -12.36 38.85
CA GLU A 155 15.74 -11.86 40.16
C GLU A 155 14.61 -10.83 40.07
N VAL A 156 14.38 -10.25 38.88
CA VAL A 156 13.46 -9.11 38.67
C VAL A 156 12.25 -9.54 37.87
N MET A 157 12.40 -10.52 36.97
CA MET A 157 11.33 -10.98 36.08
C MET A 157 10.19 -11.66 36.86
N THR A 158 9.01 -11.60 36.28
CA THR A 158 7.88 -12.45 36.74
C THR A 158 8.11 -13.88 36.24
N LYS A 159 8.31 -14.83 37.17
CA LYS A 159 8.52 -16.27 36.91
C LYS A 159 7.53 -17.15 37.64
N GLU A 160 7.08 -16.74 38.85
CA GLU A 160 6.06 -17.45 39.60
C GLU A 160 4.67 -17.11 39.08
N ASN A 161 3.81 -18.13 38.94
CA ASN A 161 2.46 -17.99 38.38
C ASN A 161 2.44 -17.30 36.99
N LEU A 162 3.43 -17.60 36.16
CA LEU A 162 3.52 -17.07 34.80
C LEU A 162 2.32 -17.53 33.99
N ILE A 163 1.50 -16.57 33.55
CA ILE A 163 0.32 -16.85 32.72
C ILE A 163 0.76 -16.98 31.26
N THR A 164 0.43 -18.13 30.68
CA THR A 164 0.74 -18.46 29.27
C THR A 164 -0.51 -18.98 28.57
N ALA A 165 -0.47 -19.01 27.25
CA ALA A 165 -1.47 -19.63 26.41
C ALA A 165 -0.86 -20.75 25.56
N PRO A 166 -1.60 -21.81 25.22
CA PRO A 166 -1.13 -22.84 24.30
C PRO A 166 -1.11 -22.34 22.86
N GLU A 167 -0.33 -23.00 22.01
CA GLU A 167 -0.38 -22.77 20.53
C GLU A 167 -1.81 -22.98 20.02
N GLY A 168 -2.20 -22.13 19.03
CA GLY A 168 -3.55 -22.14 18.47
C GLY A 168 -4.56 -21.28 19.24
N THR A 169 -4.18 -20.63 20.35
CA THR A 169 -5.03 -19.68 21.05
C THR A 169 -5.43 -18.52 20.11
N ASN A 170 -6.73 -18.32 19.93
CA ASN A 170 -7.24 -17.20 19.14
C ASN A 170 -7.29 -15.89 19.96
N LEU A 171 -7.50 -14.76 19.29
CA LEU A 171 -7.47 -13.44 19.95
C LEU A 171 -8.61 -13.22 20.95
N ILE A 172 -9.76 -13.88 20.78
CA ILE A 172 -10.89 -13.79 21.73
C ILE A 172 -10.51 -14.49 23.04
N GLN A 173 -9.99 -15.71 22.95
CA GLN A 173 -9.49 -16.46 24.11
C GLN A 173 -8.34 -15.72 24.79
N ALA A 174 -7.41 -15.14 24.00
CA ALA A 174 -6.30 -14.35 24.54
C ALA A 174 -6.81 -13.11 25.29
N GLU A 175 -7.84 -12.43 24.78
CA GLU A 175 -8.47 -11.29 25.45
C GLU A 175 -9.06 -11.68 26.80
N GLU A 176 -9.80 -12.78 26.87
CA GLU A 176 -10.37 -13.28 28.11
C GLU A 176 -9.28 -13.59 29.15
N ILE A 177 -8.18 -14.21 28.74
CA ILE A 177 -7.04 -14.47 29.60
C ILE A 177 -6.40 -13.18 30.10
N LEU A 178 -6.09 -12.24 29.18
CA LEU A 178 -5.50 -10.96 29.54
C LEU A 178 -6.38 -10.17 30.52
N GLN A 179 -7.71 -10.19 30.31
CA GLN A 179 -8.68 -9.51 31.18
C GLN A 179 -8.77 -10.18 32.56
N ASN A 180 -8.93 -11.49 32.62
CA ASN A 180 -9.09 -12.24 33.87
C ASN A 180 -7.87 -12.10 34.75
N TYR A 181 -6.67 -12.16 34.19
CA TYR A 181 -5.41 -12.05 34.94
C TYR A 181 -4.87 -10.63 35.05
N LYS A 182 -5.54 -9.64 34.44
CA LYS A 182 -5.14 -8.21 34.42
C LYS A 182 -3.70 -8.00 33.95
N ILE A 183 -3.32 -8.73 32.91
CA ILE A 183 -2.01 -8.66 32.26
C ILE A 183 -2.15 -8.05 30.86
N GLU A 184 -1.07 -7.45 30.34
CA GLU A 184 -1.05 -6.83 29.00
C GLU A 184 -0.32 -7.69 27.94
N LYS A 185 0.36 -8.75 28.38
CA LYS A 185 1.20 -9.58 27.53
C LYS A 185 1.01 -11.04 27.90
N LEU A 186 0.76 -11.87 26.90
CA LEU A 186 0.45 -13.27 27.04
C LEU A 186 1.42 -14.08 26.17
N PRO A 187 2.48 -14.66 26.75
CA PRO A 187 3.34 -15.58 26.03
C PRO A 187 2.55 -16.82 25.58
N VAL A 188 2.79 -17.24 24.35
CA VAL A 188 2.23 -18.45 23.77
C VAL A 188 3.33 -19.50 23.72
N VAL A 189 3.04 -20.69 24.26
CA VAL A 189 4.03 -21.75 24.37
C VAL A 189 3.54 -23.05 23.75
N SER A 190 4.48 -23.87 23.28
CA SER A 190 4.24 -25.24 22.88
C SER A 190 3.91 -26.12 24.07
N LYS A 191 3.47 -27.38 23.84
CA LYS A 191 3.22 -28.38 24.90
C LYS A 191 4.46 -28.65 25.75
N ASP A 192 5.65 -28.49 25.20
CA ASP A 192 6.93 -28.71 25.87
C ASP A 192 7.51 -27.46 26.54
N GLY A 193 6.77 -26.33 26.52
CA GLY A 193 7.15 -25.05 27.15
C GLY A 193 8.07 -24.16 26.33
N TYR A 194 8.28 -24.46 25.04
CA TYR A 194 9.03 -23.58 24.15
C TYR A 194 8.21 -22.36 23.76
N LEU A 195 8.84 -21.20 23.72
CA LEU A 195 8.18 -19.97 23.32
C LEU A 195 7.86 -20.00 21.82
N SER A 196 6.56 -19.95 21.48
CA SER A 196 6.05 -19.95 20.12
C SER A 196 5.56 -18.57 19.66
N GLY A 197 5.28 -17.67 20.61
CA GLY A 197 4.80 -16.33 20.29
C GLY A 197 4.45 -15.49 21.51
N LEU A 198 4.00 -14.25 21.22
CA LEU A 198 3.53 -13.31 22.23
C LEU A 198 2.28 -12.59 21.71
N ILE A 199 1.19 -12.60 22.49
CA ILE A 199 -0.01 -11.80 22.22
C ILE A 199 -0.03 -10.64 23.21
N THR A 200 -0.31 -9.43 22.74
CA THR A 200 -0.42 -8.27 23.62
C THR A 200 -1.82 -7.64 23.55
N PHE A 201 -2.21 -6.94 24.62
CA PHE A 201 -3.44 -6.14 24.64
C PHE A 201 -3.50 -5.12 23.49
N LYS A 202 -2.34 -4.55 23.10
CA LYS A 202 -2.26 -3.62 21.96
C LYS A 202 -2.65 -4.29 20.65
N ASP A 203 -2.26 -5.55 20.43
CA ASP A 203 -2.59 -6.29 19.21
C ASP A 203 -4.10 -6.55 19.11
N ILE A 204 -4.73 -6.92 20.23
CA ILE A 204 -6.18 -7.10 20.31
C ILE A 204 -6.92 -5.78 20.07
N SER A 205 -6.47 -4.69 20.72
CA SER A 205 -7.07 -3.36 20.54
C SER A 205 -6.98 -2.88 19.09
N LYS A 206 -5.87 -3.12 18.40
CA LYS A 206 -5.70 -2.77 16.98
C LYS A 206 -6.68 -3.53 16.08
N VAL A 207 -6.92 -4.83 16.33
CA VAL A 207 -7.91 -5.59 15.57
C VAL A 207 -9.32 -5.02 15.73
N LYS A 208 -9.67 -4.56 16.93
CA LYS A 208 -10.97 -3.91 17.19
C LYS A 208 -11.08 -2.53 16.55
N ASN A 209 -9.99 -1.75 16.57
CA ASN A 209 -9.96 -0.40 16.02
C ASN A 209 -9.94 -0.38 14.49
N TYR A 210 -9.36 -1.43 13.86
CA TYR A 210 -9.21 -1.52 12.41
C TYR A 210 -9.84 -2.80 11.84
N PRO A 211 -11.17 -2.96 11.91
CA PRO A 211 -11.85 -4.18 11.47
C PRO A 211 -11.74 -4.41 9.96
N ALA A 212 -11.51 -3.35 9.19
CA ALA A 212 -11.32 -3.43 7.74
C ALA A 212 -9.86 -3.69 7.32
N ALA A 213 -8.91 -3.83 8.27
CA ALA A 213 -7.49 -3.95 7.95
C ALA A 213 -7.20 -5.11 6.97
N CYS A 214 -6.35 -4.82 5.99
CA CYS A 214 -5.91 -5.79 4.99
C CYS A 214 -4.76 -6.62 5.56
N LYS A 215 -5.02 -7.88 5.90
CA LYS A 215 -4.09 -8.78 6.59
C LYS A 215 -3.78 -10.04 5.79
N ASP A 216 -2.59 -10.59 6.02
CA ASP A 216 -2.20 -11.91 5.53
C ASP A 216 -2.80 -13.02 6.44
N ASP A 217 -2.57 -14.29 6.07
CA ASP A 217 -3.11 -15.45 6.78
C ASP A 217 -2.54 -15.61 8.19
N ARG A 218 -1.46 -14.87 8.51
CA ARG A 218 -0.86 -14.80 9.85
C ARG A 218 -1.36 -13.59 10.67
N GLY A 219 -2.35 -12.86 10.17
CA GLY A 219 -2.92 -11.68 10.83
C GLY A 219 -2.03 -10.42 10.78
N ARG A 220 -0.97 -10.40 9.96
CA ARG A 220 -0.07 -9.26 9.78
C ARG A 220 -0.55 -8.38 8.63
N LEU A 221 -0.35 -7.07 8.72
CA LEU A 221 -0.69 -6.14 7.63
C LEU A 221 -0.01 -6.54 6.33
N ARG A 222 -0.74 -6.43 5.22
CA ARG A 222 -0.19 -6.65 3.89
C ARG A 222 0.58 -5.43 3.41
N VAL A 223 1.68 -5.69 2.70
CA VAL A 223 2.55 -4.66 2.11
C VAL A 223 3.11 -5.13 0.79
N GLY A 224 3.17 -4.21 -0.18
CA GLY A 224 3.87 -4.42 -1.43
C GLY A 224 5.16 -3.60 -1.50
N ALA A 225 6.05 -3.96 -2.42
CA ALA A 225 7.28 -3.23 -2.67
C ALA A 225 7.61 -3.17 -4.16
N ALA A 226 8.07 -2.01 -4.62
CA ALA A 226 8.52 -1.81 -5.99
C ALA A 226 9.97 -2.25 -6.18
N VAL A 227 10.23 -2.83 -7.34
CA VAL A 227 11.58 -3.17 -7.84
C VAL A 227 11.72 -2.67 -9.28
N GLY A 228 12.94 -2.48 -9.73
CA GLY A 228 13.27 -2.14 -11.12
C GLY A 228 13.60 -3.37 -11.97
N VAL A 229 14.35 -3.12 -13.05
CA VAL A 229 14.85 -4.15 -13.98
C VAL A 229 16.39 -4.17 -14.05
N THR A 230 17.04 -3.68 -13.02
CA THR A 230 18.49 -3.61 -12.85
C THR A 230 19.12 -4.98 -12.52
N ALA A 231 20.45 -5.06 -12.55
CA ALA A 231 21.18 -6.30 -12.25
C ALA A 231 20.96 -6.79 -10.80
N ASP A 232 20.77 -5.88 -9.85
CA ASP A 232 20.54 -6.16 -8.43
C ASP A 232 19.08 -6.52 -8.08
N THR A 233 18.17 -6.52 -9.06
CA THR A 233 16.72 -6.75 -8.80
C THR A 233 16.46 -8.06 -8.08
N LEU A 234 17.09 -9.17 -8.47
CA LEU A 234 16.88 -10.45 -7.77
C LEU A 234 17.38 -10.43 -6.34
N GLN A 235 18.51 -9.78 -6.06
CA GLN A 235 19.02 -9.62 -4.69
C GLN A 235 18.03 -8.79 -3.85
N ARG A 236 17.45 -7.74 -4.42
CA ARG A 236 16.42 -6.93 -3.78
C ARG A 236 15.15 -7.76 -3.49
N VAL A 237 14.67 -8.54 -4.47
CA VAL A 237 13.53 -9.44 -4.29
C VAL A 237 13.81 -10.44 -3.17
N ASP A 238 15.01 -11.04 -3.12
CA ASP A 238 15.40 -11.98 -2.06
C ASP A 238 15.27 -11.34 -0.66
N ALA A 239 15.83 -10.15 -0.49
CA ALA A 239 15.74 -9.42 0.78
C ALA A 239 14.29 -9.08 1.19
N LEU A 240 13.46 -8.68 0.21
CA LEU A 240 12.04 -8.35 0.43
C LEU A 240 11.22 -9.60 0.79
N VAL A 241 11.46 -10.73 0.14
CA VAL A 241 10.80 -12.01 0.45
C VAL A 241 11.17 -12.48 1.85
N HIS A 242 12.45 -12.41 2.23
CA HIS A 242 12.90 -12.71 3.60
C HIS A 242 12.31 -11.76 4.65
N ALA A 243 12.04 -10.51 4.28
CA ALA A 243 11.33 -9.55 5.14
C ALA A 243 9.82 -9.82 5.24
N GLY A 244 9.26 -10.70 4.37
CA GLY A 244 7.86 -11.10 4.38
C GLY A 244 6.94 -10.24 3.52
N VAL A 245 7.44 -9.63 2.43
CA VAL A 245 6.61 -8.88 1.47
C VAL A 245 5.51 -9.78 0.88
N ASP A 246 4.30 -9.22 0.69
CA ASP A 246 3.17 -9.98 0.13
C ASP A 246 3.12 -9.93 -1.39
N VAL A 247 3.58 -8.83 -2.00
CA VAL A 247 3.54 -8.62 -3.44
C VAL A 247 4.69 -7.72 -3.89
N ILE A 248 5.26 -8.04 -5.04
CA ILE A 248 6.28 -7.23 -5.71
C ILE A 248 5.65 -6.53 -6.90
N THR A 249 6.04 -5.27 -7.12
CA THR A 249 5.70 -4.54 -8.34
C THR A 249 6.97 -4.30 -9.16
N ILE A 250 7.08 -4.90 -10.35
CA ILE A 250 8.09 -4.51 -11.34
C ILE A 250 7.58 -3.21 -11.97
N ASP A 251 8.19 -2.09 -11.57
CA ASP A 251 7.67 -0.74 -11.79
C ASP A 251 8.60 0.07 -12.72
N THR A 252 8.18 0.23 -13.95
CA THR A 252 8.92 0.93 -15.01
C THR A 252 8.03 1.96 -15.74
N ALA A 253 8.63 2.91 -16.45
CA ALA A 253 7.89 3.86 -17.28
C ALA A 253 7.21 3.18 -18.47
N HIS A 254 7.75 2.05 -18.94
CA HIS A 254 7.21 1.26 -20.05
C HIS A 254 7.34 -0.25 -19.80
N GLY A 255 6.26 -0.85 -19.28
CA GLY A 255 6.21 -2.29 -18.92
C GLY A 255 6.19 -3.24 -20.12
N HIS A 256 5.78 -2.78 -21.31
CA HIS A 256 5.73 -3.61 -22.52
C HIS A 256 7.09 -3.65 -23.20
N SER A 257 8.09 -4.18 -22.50
CA SER A 257 9.46 -4.27 -22.99
C SER A 257 10.08 -5.63 -22.66
N LYS A 258 11.09 -6.04 -23.47
CA LYS A 258 11.77 -7.32 -23.31
C LYS A 258 12.40 -7.45 -21.92
N GLY A 259 13.12 -6.43 -21.45
CA GLY A 259 13.80 -6.48 -20.14
C GLY A 259 12.84 -6.66 -18.96
N VAL A 260 11.64 -6.08 -19.05
CA VAL A 260 10.60 -6.25 -18.02
C VAL A 260 10.09 -7.69 -17.99
N VAL A 261 9.81 -8.29 -19.17
CA VAL A 261 9.34 -9.68 -19.24
C VAL A 261 10.40 -10.66 -18.81
N ASP A 262 11.65 -10.44 -19.22
CA ASP A 262 12.77 -11.30 -18.80
C ASP A 262 12.90 -11.28 -17.28
N LYS A 263 12.82 -10.09 -16.66
CA LYS A 263 12.87 -9.94 -15.21
C LYS A 263 11.66 -10.57 -14.49
N LEU A 264 10.45 -10.44 -15.04
CA LEU A 264 9.27 -11.13 -14.54
C LEU A 264 9.49 -12.64 -14.50
N LYS A 265 9.98 -13.23 -15.60
CA LYS A 265 10.27 -14.66 -15.70
C LYS A 265 11.35 -15.12 -14.71
N GLU A 266 12.42 -14.33 -14.53
CA GLU A 266 13.46 -14.60 -13.54
C GLU A 266 12.90 -14.64 -12.11
N VAL A 267 12.08 -13.65 -11.74
CA VAL A 267 11.44 -13.59 -10.42
C VAL A 267 10.49 -14.75 -10.21
N LYS A 268 9.62 -15.05 -11.17
CA LYS A 268 8.66 -16.15 -11.09
C LYS A 268 9.33 -17.53 -11.11
N ALA A 269 10.46 -17.70 -11.79
CA ALA A 269 11.23 -18.94 -11.76
C ALA A 269 11.82 -19.22 -10.37
N LYS A 270 12.29 -18.17 -9.67
CA LYS A 270 12.86 -18.29 -8.32
C LYS A 270 11.78 -18.37 -7.24
N TYR A 271 10.70 -17.62 -7.38
CA TYR A 271 9.59 -17.50 -6.42
C TYR A 271 8.23 -17.72 -7.12
N PRO A 272 7.84 -18.96 -7.44
CA PRO A 272 6.61 -19.24 -8.21
C PRO A 272 5.32 -18.73 -7.53
N ASP A 273 5.27 -18.77 -6.21
CA ASP A 273 4.10 -18.36 -5.44
C ASP A 273 4.02 -16.85 -5.14
N LEU A 274 5.14 -16.13 -5.29
CA LEU A 274 5.18 -14.69 -5.08
C LEU A 274 4.29 -14.00 -6.09
N GLN A 275 3.41 -13.13 -5.60
CA GLN A 275 2.55 -12.33 -6.46
C GLN A 275 3.35 -11.17 -7.07
N VAL A 276 3.27 -11.01 -8.39
CA VAL A 276 4.04 -10.01 -9.13
C VAL A 276 3.09 -9.14 -9.97
N ILE A 277 3.06 -7.85 -9.65
CA ILE A 277 2.41 -6.81 -10.45
C ILE A 277 3.42 -6.28 -11.46
N VAL A 278 3.01 -6.04 -12.70
CA VAL A 278 3.90 -5.48 -13.73
C VAL A 278 3.31 -4.23 -14.35
N GLY A 279 4.10 -3.20 -14.51
CA GLY A 279 3.68 -1.94 -15.16
C GLY A 279 4.86 -0.98 -15.41
N ASN A 280 4.56 0.18 -16.03
CA ASN A 280 3.24 0.62 -16.45
C ASN A 280 3.00 0.31 -17.93
N ILE A 281 1.75 0.06 -18.25
CA ILE A 281 1.28 -0.18 -19.62
C ILE A 281 0.08 0.72 -19.95
N ALA A 282 -0.34 0.75 -21.21
CA ALA A 282 -1.48 1.55 -21.63
C ALA A 282 -2.33 0.90 -22.75
N THR A 283 -2.03 -0.35 -23.15
CA THR A 283 -2.72 -1.03 -24.26
C THR A 283 -3.14 -2.44 -23.90
N GLY A 284 -4.25 -2.90 -24.49
CA GLY A 284 -4.72 -4.28 -24.32
C GLY A 284 -3.71 -5.33 -24.79
N ALA A 285 -2.96 -5.05 -25.85
CA ALA A 285 -1.88 -5.93 -26.34
C ALA A 285 -0.79 -6.13 -25.27
N ALA A 286 -0.35 -5.04 -24.61
CA ALA A 286 0.62 -5.11 -23.53
C ALA A 286 0.07 -5.88 -22.32
N ALA A 287 -1.20 -5.65 -21.96
CA ALA A 287 -1.85 -6.33 -20.86
C ALA A 287 -1.88 -7.86 -21.08
N LYS A 288 -2.32 -8.28 -22.25
CA LYS A 288 -2.32 -9.70 -22.61
C LYS A 288 -0.93 -10.30 -22.63
N PHE A 289 0.05 -9.61 -23.22
CA PHE A 289 1.44 -10.06 -23.31
C PHE A 289 2.06 -10.32 -21.92
N LEU A 290 1.83 -9.42 -20.96
CA LEU A 290 2.33 -9.57 -19.59
C LEU A 290 1.59 -10.66 -18.81
N ALA A 291 0.28 -10.77 -18.99
CA ALA A 291 -0.52 -11.84 -18.39
C ALA A 291 -0.07 -13.24 -18.87
N ASP A 292 0.17 -13.39 -20.19
CA ASP A 292 0.68 -14.62 -20.80
C ASP A 292 2.12 -14.93 -20.32
N ALA A 293 2.90 -13.90 -19.96
CA ALA A 293 4.25 -14.05 -19.40
C ALA A 293 4.26 -14.41 -17.90
N GLY A 294 3.10 -14.44 -17.23
CA GLY A 294 2.96 -14.86 -15.83
C GLY A 294 2.76 -13.74 -14.82
N ALA A 295 2.41 -12.51 -15.25
CA ALA A 295 2.02 -11.46 -14.32
C ALA A 295 0.76 -11.84 -13.54
N ASP A 296 0.73 -11.50 -12.25
CA ASP A 296 -0.43 -11.75 -11.36
C ASP A 296 -1.40 -10.57 -11.32
N ALA A 297 -0.96 -9.40 -11.76
CA ALA A 297 -1.76 -8.21 -12.06
C ALA A 297 -0.99 -7.30 -13.01
N VAL A 298 -1.70 -6.42 -13.72
CA VAL A 298 -1.08 -5.39 -14.57
C VAL A 298 -1.44 -4.00 -14.09
N LYS A 299 -0.46 -3.07 -14.14
CA LYS A 299 -0.62 -1.70 -13.71
C LYS A 299 -0.64 -0.76 -14.92
N VAL A 300 -1.76 -0.03 -15.08
CA VAL A 300 -2.09 0.75 -16.27
C VAL A 300 -2.00 2.24 -15.98
N GLY A 301 -1.15 2.95 -16.76
CA GLY A 301 -1.02 4.40 -16.66
C GLY A 301 0.31 4.90 -17.20
N ILE A 302 0.33 5.43 -18.43
CA ILE A 302 1.48 6.11 -19.02
C ILE A 302 1.13 7.61 -19.16
N GLY A 303 1.74 8.42 -18.28
CA GLY A 303 1.63 9.87 -18.26
C GLY A 303 0.36 10.48 -17.66
N PRO A 304 -0.55 9.79 -16.94
CA PRO A 304 -1.73 10.43 -16.37
C PRO A 304 -1.48 11.14 -15.03
N GLY A 305 -0.36 10.87 -14.37
CA GLY A 305 -0.05 11.43 -13.04
C GLY A 305 0.10 12.96 -13.06
N SER A 306 -0.31 13.62 -11.96
CA SER A 306 -0.32 15.10 -11.86
C SER A 306 1.08 15.75 -11.93
N ILE A 307 2.13 14.98 -11.65
CA ILE A 307 3.54 15.43 -11.68
C ILE A 307 4.33 14.79 -12.84
N CYS A 308 3.65 14.05 -13.73
CA CYS A 308 4.26 13.37 -14.86
C CYS A 308 4.24 14.27 -16.10
N THR A 309 5.37 14.37 -16.79
CA THR A 309 5.51 15.13 -18.04
C THR A 309 5.81 14.26 -19.26
N THR A 310 5.79 12.94 -19.15
CA THR A 310 6.07 11.98 -20.22
C THR A 310 5.32 12.31 -21.51
N ARG A 311 4.01 12.63 -21.41
CA ARG A 311 3.19 12.96 -22.59
C ARG A 311 3.63 14.24 -23.33
N ILE A 312 4.26 15.16 -22.60
CA ILE A 312 4.75 16.43 -23.18
C ILE A 312 6.19 16.26 -23.67
N ILE A 313 7.05 15.60 -22.88
CA ILE A 313 8.48 15.46 -23.19
C ILE A 313 8.72 14.38 -24.25
N ALA A 314 8.11 13.20 -24.09
CA ALA A 314 8.27 12.10 -25.03
C ALA A 314 7.15 12.02 -26.08
N GLY A 315 6.04 12.76 -25.92
CA GLY A 315 4.87 12.69 -26.80
C GLY A 315 4.12 11.36 -26.75
N VAL A 316 4.35 10.54 -25.71
CA VAL A 316 3.81 9.17 -25.59
C VAL A 316 2.83 9.08 -24.42
N GLY A 317 1.71 8.41 -24.63
CA GLY A 317 0.71 8.14 -23.60
C GLY A 317 -0.65 7.82 -24.20
N VAL A 318 -1.55 7.36 -23.35
CA VAL A 318 -2.95 7.05 -23.69
C VAL A 318 -3.85 7.68 -22.63
N PRO A 319 -4.96 8.34 -22.97
CA PRO A 319 -5.93 8.84 -22.01
C PRO A 319 -6.41 7.71 -21.06
N GLN A 320 -6.48 8.00 -19.76
CA GLN A 320 -6.46 6.97 -18.74
C GLN A 320 -7.71 6.07 -18.71
N LEU A 321 -8.90 6.64 -18.88
CA LEU A 321 -10.13 5.86 -18.93
C LEU A 321 -10.08 4.83 -20.06
N TYR A 322 -9.67 5.27 -21.25
CA TYR A 322 -9.54 4.42 -22.44
C TYR A 322 -8.47 3.34 -22.22
N ALA A 323 -7.31 3.69 -21.66
CA ALA A 323 -6.23 2.73 -21.39
C ALA A 323 -6.69 1.61 -20.44
N VAL A 324 -7.37 1.96 -19.35
CA VAL A 324 -7.90 0.98 -18.38
C VAL A 324 -8.95 0.09 -19.03
N TYR A 325 -9.89 0.66 -19.77
CA TYR A 325 -10.94 -0.08 -20.47
C TYR A 325 -10.36 -1.11 -21.46
N GLU A 326 -9.42 -0.71 -22.31
CA GLU A 326 -8.82 -1.62 -23.31
C GLU A 326 -7.98 -2.73 -22.65
N CYS A 327 -7.25 -2.43 -21.56
CA CYS A 327 -6.52 -3.43 -20.80
C CYS A 327 -7.48 -4.42 -20.12
N ALA A 328 -8.53 -3.95 -19.47
CA ALA A 328 -9.52 -4.79 -18.81
C ALA A 328 -10.27 -5.69 -19.81
N LYS A 329 -10.66 -5.14 -20.95
CA LYS A 329 -11.29 -5.89 -22.06
C LYS A 329 -10.38 -7.02 -22.55
N ALA A 330 -9.07 -6.75 -22.74
CA ALA A 330 -8.12 -7.75 -23.21
C ALA A 330 -7.85 -8.85 -22.18
N LEU A 331 -8.06 -8.59 -20.89
CA LEU A 331 -7.86 -9.54 -19.80
C LEU A 331 -9.12 -10.24 -19.33
N LYS A 332 -10.28 -9.96 -19.95
CA LYS A 332 -11.56 -10.58 -19.57
C LYS A 332 -11.43 -12.10 -19.63
N GLY A 333 -11.77 -12.78 -18.52
CA GLY A 333 -11.71 -14.23 -18.38
C GLY A 333 -10.33 -14.82 -18.04
N THR A 334 -9.27 -14.01 -17.93
CA THR A 334 -7.92 -14.50 -17.58
C THR A 334 -7.71 -14.60 -16.06
N GLY A 335 -8.53 -13.93 -15.25
CA GLY A 335 -8.37 -13.80 -13.81
C GLY A 335 -7.21 -12.87 -13.39
N VAL A 336 -6.58 -12.14 -14.33
CA VAL A 336 -5.53 -11.14 -14.05
C VAL A 336 -6.17 -9.77 -13.84
N PRO A 337 -6.12 -9.20 -12.60
CA PRO A 337 -6.71 -7.91 -12.30
C PRO A 337 -5.96 -6.75 -12.96
N VAL A 338 -6.68 -5.65 -13.20
CA VAL A 338 -6.16 -4.37 -13.68
C VAL A 338 -6.08 -3.37 -12.55
N ILE A 339 -4.95 -2.70 -12.40
CA ILE A 339 -4.71 -1.59 -11.47
C ILE A 339 -4.68 -0.30 -12.28
N ALA A 340 -5.62 0.62 -12.02
CA ALA A 340 -5.61 1.96 -12.62
C ALA A 340 -4.66 2.86 -11.84
N ASP A 341 -3.53 3.26 -12.45
CA ASP A 341 -2.48 4.06 -11.81
C ASP A 341 -2.43 5.48 -12.39
N GLY A 342 -2.85 6.45 -11.59
CA GLY A 342 -2.79 7.87 -11.92
C GLY A 342 -4.04 8.43 -12.60
N GLY A 343 -4.06 9.77 -12.75
CA GLY A 343 -5.18 10.51 -13.36
C GLY A 343 -6.36 10.78 -12.42
N ILE A 344 -6.31 10.32 -11.18
CA ILE A 344 -7.34 10.50 -10.17
C ILE A 344 -7.20 11.88 -9.52
N LYS A 345 -8.20 12.73 -9.65
CA LYS A 345 -8.27 14.07 -9.07
C LYS A 345 -9.31 14.15 -7.96
N HIS A 346 -10.45 13.55 -8.18
CA HIS A 346 -11.61 13.57 -7.29
C HIS A 346 -12.04 12.17 -6.90
N THR A 347 -12.83 12.07 -5.85
CA THR A 347 -13.36 10.79 -5.35
C THR A 347 -14.16 10.02 -6.41
N GLY A 348 -14.94 10.74 -7.23
CA GLY A 348 -15.72 10.15 -8.33
C GLY A 348 -14.86 9.47 -9.41
N ASP A 349 -13.61 9.89 -9.57
CA ASP A 349 -12.70 9.28 -10.56
C ASP A 349 -12.31 7.84 -10.17
N ILE A 350 -12.32 7.53 -8.86
CA ILE A 350 -12.11 6.16 -8.35
C ILE A 350 -13.22 5.24 -8.88
N ALA A 351 -14.48 5.68 -8.79
CA ALA A 351 -15.62 4.91 -9.29
C ALA A 351 -15.57 4.77 -10.82
N LYS A 352 -15.19 5.83 -11.56
CA LYS A 352 -15.02 5.81 -13.01
C LYS A 352 -13.91 4.84 -13.45
N ALA A 353 -12.78 4.82 -12.70
CA ALA A 353 -11.70 3.88 -12.96
C ALA A 353 -12.14 2.42 -12.77
N ILE A 354 -12.90 2.14 -11.72
CA ILE A 354 -13.45 0.81 -11.46
C ILE A 354 -14.47 0.43 -12.56
N ALA A 355 -15.41 1.32 -12.87
CA ALA A 355 -16.40 1.08 -13.92
C ALA A 355 -15.77 0.88 -15.31
N SER A 356 -14.57 1.43 -15.57
CA SER A 356 -13.82 1.13 -16.80
C SER A 356 -13.13 -0.24 -16.79
N GLY A 357 -13.28 -1.03 -15.73
CA GLY A 357 -12.79 -2.40 -15.61
C GLY A 357 -11.58 -2.58 -14.68
N ALA A 358 -11.12 -1.53 -14.00
CA ALA A 358 -10.09 -1.70 -12.97
C ALA A 358 -10.64 -2.45 -11.75
N SER A 359 -9.84 -3.32 -11.17
CA SER A 359 -10.14 -3.95 -9.88
C SER A 359 -9.71 -3.06 -8.71
N THR A 360 -8.61 -2.33 -8.88
CA THR A 360 -8.05 -1.44 -7.85
C THR A 360 -7.50 -0.16 -8.48
N VAL A 361 -7.36 0.87 -7.65
CA VAL A 361 -6.86 2.20 -8.06
C VAL A 361 -5.62 2.54 -7.25
N MET A 362 -4.53 2.83 -7.95
CA MET A 362 -3.30 3.36 -7.33
C MET A 362 -3.27 4.89 -7.47
N ALA A 363 -2.93 5.57 -6.39
CA ALA A 363 -2.84 7.02 -6.37
C ALA A 363 -1.58 7.51 -5.64
N GLY A 364 -0.96 8.56 -6.19
CA GLY A 364 0.12 9.31 -5.56
C GLY A 364 -0.39 10.60 -4.92
N SER A 365 -0.91 11.53 -5.73
CA SER A 365 -1.33 12.87 -5.29
C SER A 365 -2.44 12.86 -4.24
N LEU A 366 -3.33 11.86 -4.25
CA LEU A 366 -4.38 11.74 -3.26
C LEU A 366 -3.82 11.50 -1.84
N PHE A 367 -2.70 10.76 -1.76
CA PHE A 367 -2.08 10.37 -0.49
C PHE A 367 -0.81 11.17 -0.15
N ALA A 368 -0.21 11.89 -1.10
CA ALA A 368 1.00 12.67 -0.86
C ALA A 368 0.83 13.77 0.22
N GLY A 369 -0.39 14.29 0.41
CA GLY A 369 -0.70 15.36 1.35
C GLY A 369 -1.03 14.89 2.77
N VAL A 370 -1.07 13.60 3.05
CA VAL A 370 -1.42 13.09 4.39
C VAL A 370 -0.24 13.13 5.36
N GLU A 371 -0.53 13.08 6.65
CA GLU A 371 0.47 13.15 7.71
C GLU A 371 1.51 12.03 7.59
N GLU A 372 1.08 10.83 7.29
CA GLU A 372 1.89 9.60 7.25
C GLU A 372 2.76 9.48 5.99
N SER A 373 2.59 10.36 4.98
CA SER A 373 3.47 10.36 3.81
C SER A 373 4.85 10.90 4.15
N PRO A 374 5.97 10.38 3.55
CA PRO A 374 7.33 10.78 3.89
C PRO A 374 7.72 12.15 3.34
N GLY A 375 6.93 12.76 2.44
CA GLY A 375 7.22 14.08 1.88
C GLY A 375 7.40 15.14 2.95
N GLU A 376 8.37 16.03 2.78
CA GLU A 376 8.66 17.11 3.72
C GLU A 376 7.44 18.03 3.91
N THR A 377 7.17 18.42 5.16
CA THR A 377 6.13 19.39 5.48
C THR A 377 6.65 20.81 5.28
N ILE A 378 6.00 21.57 4.40
CA ILE A 378 6.37 22.92 4.01
C ILE A 378 5.29 23.89 4.51
N ILE A 379 5.71 24.98 5.16
CA ILE A 379 4.80 26.09 5.49
C ILE A 379 4.97 27.16 4.42
N TYR A 380 3.89 27.50 3.72
CA TYR A 380 3.89 28.52 2.68
C TYR A 380 2.60 29.35 2.80
N GLU A 381 2.75 30.68 2.82
CA GLU A 381 1.64 31.62 3.00
C GLU A 381 0.69 31.26 4.17
N GLY A 382 1.29 30.85 5.31
CA GLY A 382 0.56 30.47 6.52
C GLY A 382 -0.21 29.15 6.46
N ARG A 383 -0.07 28.37 5.38
CA ARG A 383 -0.70 27.05 5.19
C ARG A 383 0.34 25.95 5.15
N LYS A 384 -0.05 24.74 5.60
CA LYS A 384 0.79 23.54 5.51
C LYS A 384 0.63 22.86 4.15
N PHE A 385 1.75 22.44 3.58
CA PHE A 385 1.85 21.63 2.37
C PHE A 385 2.81 20.46 2.60
N LYS A 386 2.74 19.46 1.75
CA LYS A 386 3.70 18.37 1.68
C LYS A 386 4.44 18.43 0.34
N SER A 387 5.74 18.18 0.34
CA SER A 387 6.52 18.01 -0.87
C SER A 387 6.01 16.79 -1.64
N TYR A 388 5.85 16.92 -2.94
CA TYR A 388 5.41 15.84 -3.82
C TYR A 388 6.17 15.92 -5.13
N ARG A 389 6.84 14.83 -5.53
CA ARG A 389 7.63 14.79 -6.75
C ARG A 389 7.39 13.57 -7.59
N GLY A 390 7.55 13.72 -8.91
CA GLY A 390 7.55 12.63 -9.86
C GLY A 390 8.80 11.78 -9.77
N MET A 391 8.67 10.48 -9.96
CA MET A 391 9.82 9.57 -10.03
C MET A 391 10.74 9.86 -11.21
N GLY A 392 10.26 10.59 -12.24
CA GLY A 392 11.04 11.10 -13.36
C GLY A 392 11.57 12.52 -13.16
N SER A 393 11.48 13.13 -11.97
CA SER A 393 12.17 14.38 -11.67
C SER A 393 13.68 14.16 -11.50
N ILE A 394 14.47 15.20 -11.72
CA ILE A 394 15.94 15.11 -11.57
C ILE A 394 16.29 14.64 -10.16
N GLU A 395 15.66 15.21 -9.14
CA GLU A 395 15.91 14.90 -7.73
C GLU A 395 15.57 13.45 -7.37
N ALA A 396 14.54 12.88 -7.99
CA ALA A 396 14.20 11.46 -7.79
C ALA A 396 15.17 10.54 -8.54
N MET A 397 15.61 10.94 -9.75
CA MET A 397 16.59 10.19 -10.53
C MET A 397 17.95 10.13 -9.84
N GLU A 398 18.40 11.21 -9.22
CA GLU A 398 19.63 11.25 -8.41
C GLU A 398 19.60 10.27 -7.23
N GLN A 399 18.41 9.98 -6.70
CA GLN A 399 18.21 9.07 -5.57
C GLN A 399 17.94 7.60 -5.97
N GLY A 400 17.95 7.27 -7.26
CA GLY A 400 17.90 5.89 -7.73
C GLY A 400 16.75 5.52 -8.67
N SER A 401 15.96 6.47 -9.20
CA SER A 401 14.88 6.16 -10.13
C SER A 401 15.25 6.25 -11.62
N LYS A 402 16.53 6.43 -11.97
CA LYS A 402 17.02 6.51 -13.35
C LYS A 402 16.62 5.29 -14.19
N ASP A 403 16.73 4.09 -13.64
CA ASP A 403 16.38 2.83 -14.30
C ASP A 403 14.90 2.72 -14.67
N ARG A 404 14.00 3.36 -13.92
CA ARG A 404 12.58 3.44 -14.27
C ARG A 404 12.35 4.05 -15.64
N TYR A 405 13.22 4.99 -16.03
CA TYR A 405 13.18 5.75 -17.29
C TYR A 405 14.27 5.33 -18.28
N PHE A 406 14.91 4.17 -18.04
CA PHE A 406 15.98 3.63 -18.91
C PHE A 406 17.18 4.57 -19.06
N GLN A 407 17.50 5.34 -18.03
CA GLN A 407 18.62 6.29 -17.97
C GLN A 407 19.65 5.92 -16.90
N ASP A 408 19.70 4.65 -16.50
CA ASP A 408 20.58 4.13 -15.45
C ASP A 408 22.07 4.17 -15.78
N VAL A 409 22.41 4.20 -17.06
CA VAL A 409 23.80 4.28 -17.56
C VAL A 409 24.35 5.72 -17.65
N GLU A 410 23.51 6.76 -17.45
CA GLU A 410 23.95 8.15 -17.55
C GLU A 410 24.35 8.67 -16.17
N ASP A 411 25.60 9.06 -16.01
CA ASP A 411 26.14 9.58 -14.76
C ASP A 411 26.14 11.11 -14.69
N ASP A 412 26.11 11.79 -15.84
CA ASP A 412 26.04 13.25 -15.88
C ASP A 412 24.60 13.74 -15.72
N ILE A 413 24.29 14.32 -14.57
CA ILE A 413 22.98 14.86 -14.22
C ILE A 413 22.45 15.83 -15.29
N LYS A 414 23.34 16.60 -15.93
CA LYS A 414 22.95 17.58 -16.97
C LYS A 414 22.48 16.93 -18.26
N LYS A 415 22.73 15.64 -18.44
CA LYS A 415 22.27 14.87 -19.61
C LYS A 415 21.02 14.05 -19.35
N LEU A 416 20.55 13.99 -18.09
CA LEU A 416 19.27 13.37 -17.80
C LEU A 416 18.12 14.13 -18.45
N VAL A 417 17.17 13.41 -18.99
CA VAL A 417 15.93 13.93 -19.57
C VAL A 417 14.78 13.69 -18.59
N PRO A 418 14.37 14.69 -17.80
CA PRO A 418 13.32 14.47 -16.79
C PRO A 418 11.95 14.35 -17.45
N GLU A 419 11.18 13.39 -16.97
CA GLU A 419 9.78 13.15 -17.33
C GLU A 419 8.84 13.38 -16.14
N GLY A 420 9.24 14.22 -15.20
CA GLY A 420 8.49 14.57 -14.00
C GLY A 420 8.99 15.86 -13.37
N ILE A 421 8.16 16.44 -12.54
CA ILE A 421 8.43 17.68 -11.82
C ILE A 421 8.37 17.49 -10.31
N VAL A 422 8.93 18.46 -9.58
CA VAL A 422 8.76 18.62 -8.13
C VAL A 422 7.70 19.70 -7.87
N GLY A 423 6.82 19.44 -6.94
CA GLY A 423 5.77 20.35 -6.53
C GLY A 423 5.42 20.17 -5.06
N ARG A 424 4.32 20.77 -4.65
CA ARG A 424 3.74 20.63 -3.33
C ARG A 424 2.24 20.39 -3.42
N VAL A 425 1.70 19.63 -2.48
CA VAL A 425 0.26 19.40 -2.34
C VAL A 425 -0.22 19.92 -0.99
N PRO A 426 -1.47 20.40 -0.87
CA PRO A 426 -2.02 20.79 0.43
C PRO A 426 -1.95 19.65 1.44
N PHE A 427 -1.64 19.99 2.69
CA PHE A 427 -1.74 19.05 3.82
C PHE A 427 -3.22 18.70 4.06
N LYS A 428 -3.52 17.41 4.20
CA LYS A 428 -4.90 16.87 4.24
C LYS A 428 -5.29 16.25 5.59
N GLY A 429 -4.45 16.34 6.61
CA GLY A 429 -4.67 15.63 7.88
C GLY A 429 -4.20 14.17 7.83
N THR A 430 -4.82 13.32 8.63
CA THR A 430 -4.47 11.89 8.71
C THR A 430 -4.99 11.10 7.51
N LEU A 431 -4.32 9.98 7.18
CA LEU A 431 -4.80 9.09 6.12
C LEU A 431 -6.21 8.56 6.42
N ALA A 432 -6.52 8.25 7.67
CA ALA A 432 -7.83 7.72 8.06
C ALA A 432 -8.98 8.67 7.68
N GLU A 433 -8.82 9.98 7.93
CA GLU A 433 -9.79 11.00 7.54
C GLU A 433 -9.97 11.06 6.01
N VAL A 434 -8.87 11.03 5.28
CA VAL A 434 -8.86 11.05 3.81
C VAL A 434 -9.49 9.79 3.22
N MET A 435 -9.13 8.60 3.74
CA MET A 435 -9.70 7.32 3.31
C MET A 435 -11.21 7.26 3.55
N TYR A 436 -11.68 7.80 4.68
CA TYR A 436 -13.11 7.86 4.98
C TYR A 436 -13.89 8.61 3.88
N GLN A 437 -13.37 9.74 3.40
CA GLN A 437 -13.98 10.52 2.31
C GLN A 437 -13.95 9.76 0.98
N TYR A 438 -12.82 9.11 0.65
CA TYR A 438 -12.70 8.39 -0.63
C TYR A 438 -13.58 7.14 -0.67
N ILE A 439 -13.60 6.38 0.41
CA ILE A 439 -14.48 5.20 0.53
C ILE A 439 -15.95 5.62 0.55
N GLY A 440 -16.27 6.72 1.25
CA GLY A 440 -17.62 7.27 1.28
C GLY A 440 -18.13 7.66 -0.11
N GLY A 441 -17.30 8.35 -0.89
CA GLY A 441 -17.64 8.72 -2.27
C GLY A 441 -17.77 7.52 -3.21
N LEU A 442 -16.90 6.52 -3.08
CA LEU A 442 -17.04 5.27 -3.84
C LEU A 442 -18.35 4.55 -3.50
N ARG A 443 -18.67 4.41 -2.22
CA ARG A 443 -19.93 3.80 -1.77
C ARG A 443 -21.15 4.57 -2.28
N ALA A 444 -21.09 5.90 -2.28
CA ALA A 444 -22.16 6.72 -2.84
C ALA A 444 -22.35 6.43 -4.35
N SER A 445 -21.25 6.37 -5.13
CA SER A 445 -21.29 6.02 -6.55
C SER A 445 -21.89 4.64 -6.78
N MET A 446 -21.49 3.64 -5.98
CA MET A 446 -22.04 2.28 -6.03
C MET A 446 -23.55 2.27 -5.74
N GLY A 447 -23.99 3.03 -4.73
CA GLY A 447 -25.40 3.19 -4.42
C GLY A 447 -26.19 3.81 -5.57
N TYR A 448 -25.69 4.88 -6.20
CA TYR A 448 -26.34 5.50 -7.37
C TYR A 448 -26.40 4.58 -8.59
N CYS A 449 -25.39 3.72 -8.77
CA CYS A 449 -25.35 2.77 -9.90
C CYS A 449 -26.05 1.43 -9.60
N GLY A 450 -26.62 1.22 -8.41
CA GLY A 450 -27.19 -0.06 -8.00
C GLY A 450 -26.20 -1.21 -7.88
N ALA A 451 -24.91 -0.88 -7.67
CA ALA A 451 -23.81 -1.85 -7.66
C ALA A 451 -23.52 -2.33 -6.23
N ALA A 452 -23.83 -3.58 -5.93
CA ALA A 452 -23.60 -4.17 -4.60
C ALA A 452 -22.12 -4.51 -4.33
N SER A 453 -21.30 -4.67 -5.37
CA SER A 453 -19.88 -5.03 -5.30
C SER A 453 -19.05 -4.26 -6.33
N ILE A 454 -17.71 -4.38 -6.22
CA ILE A 454 -16.78 -3.80 -7.21
C ILE A 454 -17.02 -4.40 -8.60
N GLU A 455 -17.23 -5.70 -8.71
CA GLU A 455 -17.52 -6.39 -9.97
C GLU A 455 -18.84 -5.89 -10.59
N ALA A 456 -19.86 -5.62 -9.77
CA ALA A 456 -21.12 -5.04 -10.25
C ALA A 456 -20.92 -3.61 -10.76
N LEU A 457 -20.05 -2.81 -10.13
CA LEU A 457 -19.73 -1.45 -10.59
C LEU A 457 -18.98 -1.46 -11.93
N GLN A 458 -18.21 -2.49 -12.25
CA GLN A 458 -17.54 -2.63 -13.54
C GLN A 458 -18.53 -2.77 -14.72
N GLU A 459 -19.78 -3.12 -14.47
CA GLU A 459 -20.83 -3.20 -15.49
C GLU A 459 -21.63 -1.89 -15.64
N ALA A 460 -21.30 -0.83 -14.84
CA ALA A 460 -21.99 0.45 -14.91
C ALA A 460 -21.71 1.17 -16.25
N GLN A 461 -22.70 1.92 -16.71
CA GLN A 461 -22.64 2.62 -17.98
C GLN A 461 -22.09 4.03 -17.84
N PHE A 462 -21.46 4.52 -18.90
CA PHE A 462 -20.98 5.88 -19.01
C PHE A 462 -21.80 6.70 -20.00
N VAL A 463 -21.95 7.98 -19.70
CA VAL A 463 -22.29 9.01 -20.66
C VAL A 463 -21.07 9.89 -20.91
N GLN A 464 -20.73 10.10 -22.18
CA GLN A 464 -19.69 11.05 -22.55
C GLN A 464 -20.25 12.47 -22.43
N ILE A 465 -19.45 13.37 -21.81
CA ILE A 465 -19.81 14.76 -21.60
C ILE A 465 -18.90 15.70 -22.40
N THR A 466 -19.35 16.93 -22.58
CA THR A 466 -18.57 18.01 -23.19
C THR A 466 -17.84 18.82 -22.11
N ALA A 467 -16.97 19.75 -22.55
CA ALA A 467 -16.37 20.72 -21.62
C ALA A 467 -17.43 21.57 -20.89
N ALA A 468 -18.61 21.79 -21.49
CA ALA A 468 -19.74 22.45 -20.83
C ALA A 468 -20.33 21.57 -19.72
N GLY A 469 -20.51 20.25 -19.99
CA GLY A 469 -20.99 19.28 -18.99
C GLY A 469 -20.00 19.10 -17.84
N MET A 470 -18.69 19.15 -18.12
CA MET A 470 -17.69 19.14 -17.05
C MET A 470 -17.76 20.40 -16.16
N ARG A 471 -18.02 21.57 -16.75
CA ARG A 471 -18.22 22.81 -15.98
C ARG A 471 -19.49 22.76 -15.15
N GLU A 472 -20.58 22.23 -15.68
CA GLU A 472 -21.84 21.99 -14.96
C GLU A 472 -21.67 21.06 -13.77
N SER A 473 -20.72 20.09 -13.84
CA SER A 473 -20.44 19.12 -12.77
C SER A 473 -19.80 19.76 -11.55
N HIS A 474 -19.20 20.93 -11.67
CA HIS A 474 -18.62 21.69 -10.56
C HIS A 474 -19.62 22.75 -10.03
N PRO A 475 -19.52 23.14 -8.74
CA PRO A 475 -20.27 24.29 -8.25
C PRO A 475 -20.02 25.52 -9.11
N HIS A 476 -21.09 26.11 -9.65
CA HIS A 476 -21.04 27.26 -10.53
C HIS A 476 -22.06 28.33 -10.08
N ASP A 477 -21.86 29.57 -10.51
CA ASP A 477 -22.72 30.73 -10.21
C ASP A 477 -22.89 31.04 -8.71
N ILE A 478 -21.96 30.55 -7.86
CA ILE A 478 -21.89 30.83 -6.42
C ILE A 478 -20.45 31.11 -5.99
N THR A 479 -20.31 31.82 -4.88
CA THR A 479 -19.03 31.95 -4.17
C THR A 479 -18.99 30.93 -3.04
N ILE A 480 -17.97 30.05 -3.04
CA ILE A 480 -17.77 29.09 -1.95
C ILE A 480 -17.30 29.85 -0.71
N THR A 481 -18.09 29.83 0.34
CA THR A 481 -17.76 30.46 1.63
C THR A 481 -17.19 29.48 2.65
N LYS A 482 -17.42 28.18 2.44
CA LYS A 482 -16.90 27.10 3.28
C LYS A 482 -16.57 25.88 2.38
N GLU A 483 -15.32 25.45 2.39
CA GLU A 483 -14.89 24.26 1.67
C GLU A 483 -15.46 22.99 2.31
N ALA A 484 -15.74 21.98 1.46
CA ALA A 484 -16.08 20.64 1.93
C ALA A 484 -14.80 19.80 2.09
N PRO A 485 -14.74 18.84 3.01
CA PRO A 485 -13.53 18.04 3.23
C PRO A 485 -13.13 17.18 2.02
N ASN A 486 -14.03 16.95 1.08
CA ASN A 486 -13.86 16.15 -0.12
C ASN A 486 -13.95 16.96 -1.43
N TYR A 487 -14.07 18.28 -1.34
CA TYR A 487 -14.09 19.17 -2.49
C TYR A 487 -13.32 20.46 -2.21
N THR A 488 -12.24 20.66 -2.97
CA THR A 488 -11.45 21.90 -3.04
C THR A 488 -11.38 22.35 -4.49
N ARG A 489 -11.41 23.66 -4.72
CA ARG A 489 -11.28 24.27 -6.05
C ARG A 489 -9.83 24.40 -6.46
#